data_e551f77512d24de139a6df99ff6750c1
#
_entry.id   e551f77512d24de139a6df99ff6750c1
#
_cell.length_a   1.000
_cell.length_b   1.000
_cell.length_c   1.000
_cell.angle_alpha   90.00
_cell.angle_beta   90.00
_cell.angle_gamma   90.00
#
_symmetry.space_group_name_H-M   'P 1'
#
loop_
_entity.id
_entity.type
_entity.pdbx_description
1 polymer ?
#
loop_
_entity_poly.entity_id
_entity_poly.type
_entity_poly.pdbx_seq_one_letter_code
_entity_poly.pdbx_strand_id
1 'polypeptide(L)'
;MTAWSLPMVYRVQAWTVGALPGGLTPVARVEAVAPSAPARASCAYAFKAGSEASIRMLAGLLRDSVRVWYAPNSFVANGHAFPDGAFVVRVVSNRDDVHEVVARHITASGTDVKALSSAGVSEGTDLGSNSVIPVRMPQVALLGGPPVNGSSFGFSWYAMDQRIGYPTALVDANFVASGDLSQFNVLIMPGVNGGALERILGDAGRARLAEWVRNGGVLITLDAASSWVAQGRVGLVRTRVKRDSARADSADGARLPSGLPGVLARATIDTLSPLLAGVNETEIAVFANGDRVLTVPRDLRAGEAVIQFAPASRVRLSGYFWPESAGRLAGSPYLWTERVGRGRVIVFAQDEVYRDQLRGMLAVFANAVLLGGSY
;
A
#
# COMPACT_ATOMS: atom_id res chain seq x y z
N MET A 1 8.70 11.91 -16.29
CA MET A 1 7.58 10.96 -16.53
C MET A 1 7.14 11.09 -17.98
N THR A 2 7.08 9.97 -18.69
CA THR A 2 6.70 9.93 -20.12
C THR A 2 5.30 9.33 -20.35
N ALA A 3 4.64 8.88 -19.29
CA ALA A 3 3.30 8.29 -19.35
C ALA A 3 2.26 9.21 -18.70
N TRP A 4 1.17 9.46 -19.42
CA TRP A 4 0.06 10.31 -19.00
C TRP A 4 -1.26 9.61 -19.32
N SER A 5 -1.71 8.71 -18.45
CA SER A 5 -2.98 8.02 -18.62
C SER A 5 -3.79 8.11 -17.33
N LEU A 6 -4.70 9.07 -17.25
CA LEU A 6 -5.58 9.25 -16.10
C LEU A 6 -6.33 7.96 -15.71
N PRO A 7 -6.94 7.21 -16.65
CA PRO A 7 -7.61 5.97 -16.28
C PRO A 7 -6.70 4.98 -15.57
N MET A 8 -5.46 4.83 -16.01
CA MET A 8 -4.49 3.91 -15.40
C MET A 8 -4.03 4.39 -14.03
N VAL A 9 -3.69 5.69 -13.87
CA VAL A 9 -3.19 6.21 -12.59
C VAL A 9 -4.28 6.33 -11.52
N TYR A 10 -5.56 6.47 -11.93
CA TYR A 10 -6.71 6.47 -11.02
C TYR A 10 -7.36 5.09 -10.87
N ARG A 11 -6.92 4.11 -11.66
CA ARG A 11 -7.48 2.75 -11.68
C ARG A 11 -9.00 2.76 -11.93
N VAL A 12 -9.40 3.47 -12.98
CA VAL A 12 -10.79 3.56 -13.42
C VAL A 12 -10.96 2.93 -14.79
N GLN A 13 -12.11 2.33 -15.02
CA GLN A 13 -12.45 1.79 -16.35
C GLN A 13 -12.62 2.92 -17.35
N ALA A 14 -12.07 2.75 -18.52
CA ALA A 14 -12.18 3.68 -19.64
C ALA A 14 -12.26 2.92 -20.96
N TRP A 15 -13.06 3.47 -21.87
CA TRP A 15 -13.27 2.90 -23.20
C TRP A 15 -12.99 3.95 -24.27
N THR A 16 -12.37 3.53 -25.36
CA THR A 16 -12.27 4.33 -26.58
C THR A 16 -13.38 3.89 -27.53
N VAL A 17 -14.20 4.82 -27.94
CA VAL A 17 -15.32 4.56 -28.87
C VAL A 17 -15.12 5.38 -30.15
N GLY A 18 -15.46 4.78 -31.30
CA GLY A 18 -15.36 5.46 -32.60
C GLY A 18 -16.43 6.52 -32.81
N ALA A 19 -17.57 6.42 -32.14
CA ALA A 19 -18.64 7.41 -32.12
C ALA A 19 -19.38 7.35 -30.79
N LEU A 20 -19.93 8.47 -30.34
CA LEU A 20 -20.76 8.48 -29.13
C LEU A 20 -22.04 7.68 -29.37
N PRO A 21 -22.44 6.82 -28.43
CA PRO A 21 -23.73 6.14 -28.47
C PRO A 21 -24.88 7.16 -28.55
N GLY A 22 -25.95 6.81 -29.32
CA GLY A 22 -27.15 7.63 -29.34
C GLY A 22 -27.87 7.63 -27.98
N GLY A 23 -28.67 8.67 -27.72
CA GLY A 23 -29.48 8.75 -26.49
C GLY A 23 -28.76 9.17 -25.23
N LEU A 24 -27.52 9.67 -25.32
CA LEU A 24 -26.78 10.23 -24.16
C LEU A 24 -27.41 11.55 -23.72
N THR A 25 -27.63 11.71 -22.42
CA THR A 25 -28.03 12.98 -21.82
C THR A 25 -26.78 13.72 -21.33
N PRO A 26 -26.58 14.98 -21.77
CA PRO A 26 -25.48 15.79 -21.25
C PRO A 26 -25.59 15.99 -19.74
N VAL A 27 -24.50 15.74 -19.01
CA VAL A 27 -24.41 15.99 -17.57
C VAL A 27 -23.44 17.16 -17.36
N ALA A 28 -23.94 18.28 -16.86
CA ALA A 28 -23.13 19.47 -16.62
C ALA A 28 -22.16 19.28 -15.45
N ARG A 29 -22.58 18.51 -14.43
CA ARG A 29 -21.78 18.20 -13.22
C ARG A 29 -22.21 16.87 -12.66
N VAL A 30 -21.25 16.06 -12.27
CA VAL A 30 -21.49 14.87 -11.44
C VAL A 30 -21.51 15.30 -9.98
N GLU A 31 -22.66 15.24 -9.36
CA GLU A 31 -22.78 15.48 -7.92
C GLU A 31 -22.47 14.22 -7.14
N ALA A 32 -21.57 14.32 -6.17
CA ALA A 32 -21.33 13.24 -5.24
C ALA A 32 -22.56 13.12 -4.29
N VAL A 33 -23.24 12.01 -4.36
CA VAL A 33 -24.30 11.70 -3.37
C VAL A 33 -23.61 11.30 -2.08
N ALA A 34 -23.71 12.15 -1.06
CA ALA A 34 -23.23 11.81 0.27
C ALA A 34 -24.08 10.65 0.82
N PRO A 35 -23.49 9.53 1.22
CA PRO A 35 -24.26 8.45 1.82
C PRO A 35 -24.87 8.93 3.15
N SER A 36 -26.12 8.61 3.38
CA SER A 36 -26.75 8.81 4.67
C SER A 36 -26.24 7.79 5.68
N ALA A 37 -26.08 8.21 6.93
CA ALA A 37 -25.77 7.27 8.00
C ALA A 37 -26.92 6.23 8.09
N PRO A 38 -26.59 4.92 8.17
CA PRO A 38 -27.59 3.89 8.34
C PRO A 38 -28.25 4.01 9.73
N ALA A 39 -29.38 3.35 9.94
CA ALA A 39 -29.95 3.19 11.27
C ALA A 39 -28.93 2.56 12.23
N ARG A 40 -29.11 2.76 13.53
CA ARG A 40 -28.23 2.15 14.55
C ARG A 40 -28.18 0.63 14.37
N ALA A 41 -26.97 0.10 14.19
CA ALA A 41 -26.75 -1.33 14.12
C ALA A 41 -26.92 -1.97 15.49
N SER A 42 -27.63 -3.09 15.58
CA SER A 42 -27.70 -3.87 16.80
C SER A 42 -26.50 -4.83 16.97
N CYS A 43 -25.83 -5.21 15.86
CA CYS A 43 -24.72 -6.16 15.87
C CYS A 43 -23.41 -5.54 15.39
N ALA A 44 -23.35 -5.05 14.15
CA ALA A 44 -22.14 -4.51 13.58
C ALA A 44 -22.41 -3.49 12.46
N TYR A 45 -21.39 -2.72 12.12
CA TYR A 45 -21.31 -1.94 10.88
C TYR A 45 -20.29 -2.58 9.96
N ALA A 46 -20.57 -2.60 8.66
CA ALA A 46 -19.64 -3.14 7.68
C ALA A 46 -19.53 -2.25 6.45
N PHE A 47 -18.32 -2.15 5.87
CA PHE A 47 -18.05 -1.37 4.66
C PHE A 47 -16.93 -2.01 3.83
N LYS A 48 -16.97 -1.76 2.53
CA LYS A 48 -16.00 -2.30 1.56
C LYS A 48 -14.67 -1.55 1.66
N ALA A 49 -13.55 -2.24 1.48
CA ALA A 49 -12.24 -1.63 1.34
C ALA A 49 -12.01 -1.03 -0.07
N GLY A 50 -10.87 -0.39 -0.28
CA GLY A 50 -10.28 -0.06 -1.58
C GLY A 50 -10.58 1.34 -2.11
N SER A 51 -11.61 2.04 -1.63
CA SER A 51 -11.86 3.43 -2.02
C SER A 51 -11.13 4.42 -1.08
N GLU A 52 -10.84 5.62 -1.56
CA GLU A 52 -10.29 6.69 -0.70
C GLU A 52 -11.23 7.01 0.47
N ALA A 53 -12.53 6.98 0.23
CA ALA A 53 -13.54 7.14 1.27
C ALA A 53 -13.40 6.07 2.37
N SER A 54 -13.29 4.80 1.99
CA SER A 54 -13.14 3.70 2.95
C SER A 54 -11.81 3.74 3.70
N ILE A 55 -10.74 4.21 3.06
CA ILE A 55 -9.44 4.45 3.73
C ILE A 55 -9.59 5.53 4.80
N ARG A 56 -10.20 6.66 4.47
CA ARG A 56 -10.48 7.75 5.43
C ARG A 56 -11.40 7.31 6.56
N MET A 57 -12.40 6.49 6.25
CA MET A 57 -13.29 5.88 7.25
C MET A 57 -12.49 5.03 8.24
N LEU A 58 -11.69 4.08 7.73
CA LEU A 58 -10.84 3.22 8.56
C LEU A 58 -9.86 4.05 9.41
N ALA A 59 -9.16 4.99 8.79
CA ALA A 59 -8.21 5.86 9.47
C ALA A 59 -8.87 6.66 10.60
N GLY A 60 -10.06 7.23 10.35
CA GLY A 60 -10.82 7.97 11.33
C GLY A 60 -11.29 7.10 12.50
N LEU A 61 -11.80 5.92 12.22
CA LEU A 61 -12.23 4.97 13.25
C LEU A 61 -11.06 4.54 14.14
N LEU A 62 -9.91 4.18 13.54
CA LEU A 62 -8.71 3.80 14.30
C LEU A 62 -8.17 4.96 15.14
N ARG A 63 -8.15 6.19 14.61
CA ARG A 63 -7.74 7.39 15.33
C ARG A 63 -8.61 7.62 16.57
N ASP A 64 -9.91 7.38 16.45
CA ASP A 64 -10.85 7.53 17.57
C ASP A 64 -10.95 6.26 18.44
N SER A 65 -9.95 5.34 18.30
CA SER A 65 -9.80 4.12 19.10
C SER A 65 -10.97 3.14 18.95
N VAL A 66 -11.66 3.15 17.83
CA VAL A 66 -12.67 2.15 17.48
C VAL A 66 -11.98 0.87 17.06
N ARG A 67 -12.41 -0.25 17.65
CA ARG A 67 -11.94 -1.58 17.25
C ARG A 67 -12.60 -1.98 15.95
N VAL A 68 -11.79 -2.25 14.94
CA VAL A 68 -12.19 -2.66 13.59
C VAL A 68 -11.63 -4.02 13.29
N TRP A 69 -12.36 -4.85 12.58
CA TRP A 69 -11.90 -6.14 12.05
C TRP A 69 -11.82 -6.08 10.54
N TYR A 70 -10.86 -6.77 10.00
CA TYR A 70 -10.68 -6.97 8.56
C TYR A 70 -11.18 -8.37 8.19
N ALA A 71 -12.11 -8.45 7.24
CA ALA A 71 -12.62 -9.67 6.65
C ALA A 71 -11.95 -9.85 5.27
N PRO A 72 -10.97 -10.76 5.13
CA PRO A 72 -10.23 -10.94 3.86
C PRO A 72 -11.10 -11.52 2.76
N ASN A 73 -12.02 -12.41 3.09
CA ASN A 73 -12.85 -13.12 2.12
C ASN A 73 -14.25 -12.49 2.05
N SER A 74 -14.89 -12.66 0.91
CA SER A 74 -16.25 -12.22 0.65
C SER A 74 -17.28 -12.89 1.57
N PHE A 75 -18.36 -12.17 1.83
CA PHE A 75 -19.50 -12.68 2.59
C PHE A 75 -20.79 -11.93 2.24
N VAL A 76 -21.93 -12.56 2.53
CA VAL A 76 -23.25 -11.93 2.44
C VAL A 76 -23.90 -11.94 3.82
N ALA A 77 -24.20 -10.76 4.35
CA ALA A 77 -24.83 -10.59 5.67
C ALA A 77 -25.98 -9.60 5.58
N ASN A 78 -27.12 -9.93 6.18
CA ASN A 78 -28.32 -9.09 6.20
C ASN A 78 -28.76 -8.60 4.79
N GLY A 79 -28.60 -9.44 3.76
CA GLY A 79 -28.94 -9.12 2.37
C GLY A 79 -27.94 -8.20 1.66
N HIS A 80 -26.81 -7.87 2.29
CA HIS A 80 -25.74 -7.07 1.69
C HIS A 80 -24.54 -7.95 1.33
N ALA A 81 -24.07 -7.85 0.10
CA ALA A 81 -22.87 -8.52 -0.38
C ALA A 81 -21.63 -7.66 -0.17
N PHE A 82 -20.60 -8.24 0.45
CA PHE A 82 -19.29 -7.65 0.66
C PHE A 82 -18.27 -8.48 -0.13
N PRO A 83 -17.49 -7.86 -1.02
CA PRO A 83 -16.40 -8.53 -1.72
C PRO A 83 -15.24 -8.82 -0.79
N ASP A 84 -14.22 -9.49 -1.30
CA ASP A 84 -12.96 -9.68 -0.61
C ASP A 84 -12.38 -8.35 -0.13
N GLY A 85 -11.96 -8.31 1.13
CA GLY A 85 -11.49 -7.09 1.76
C GLY A 85 -12.63 -6.17 2.22
N ALA A 86 -13.24 -6.47 3.33
CA ALA A 86 -14.22 -5.60 4.00
C ALA A 86 -13.80 -5.31 5.44
N PHE A 87 -14.31 -4.22 5.99
CA PHE A 87 -14.10 -3.86 7.39
C PHE A 87 -15.39 -4.00 8.18
N VAL A 88 -15.27 -4.51 9.42
CA VAL A 88 -16.39 -4.76 10.33
C VAL A 88 -16.13 -4.08 11.67
N VAL A 89 -17.08 -3.29 12.14
CA VAL A 89 -17.08 -2.65 13.46
C VAL A 89 -18.13 -3.37 14.30
N ARG A 90 -17.72 -4.23 15.23
CA ARG A 90 -18.62 -4.97 16.11
C ARG A 90 -19.08 -4.05 17.24
N VAL A 91 -20.40 -3.86 17.40
CA VAL A 91 -20.96 -2.95 18.41
C VAL A 91 -20.55 -3.40 19.80
N VAL A 92 -20.75 -4.66 20.14
CA VAL A 92 -20.46 -5.23 21.48
C VAL A 92 -18.99 -5.13 21.89
N SER A 93 -18.08 -4.97 20.95
CA SER A 93 -16.62 -4.88 21.19
C SER A 93 -16.11 -3.46 21.33
N ASN A 94 -16.99 -2.47 21.18
CA ASN A 94 -16.68 -1.06 21.20
C ASN A 94 -17.42 -0.33 22.34
N ARG A 95 -17.10 0.93 22.55
CA ARG A 95 -17.76 1.79 23.53
C ARG A 95 -19.19 2.12 23.09
N ASP A 96 -20.01 2.56 24.00
CA ASP A 96 -21.43 2.89 23.75
C ASP A 96 -21.61 4.01 22.70
N ASP A 97 -20.61 4.91 22.58
CA ASP A 97 -20.60 6.01 21.62
C ASP A 97 -20.19 5.59 20.18
N VAL A 98 -19.98 4.29 19.93
CA VAL A 98 -19.54 3.79 18.60
C VAL A 98 -20.48 4.19 17.48
N HIS A 99 -21.79 4.29 17.74
CA HIS A 99 -22.78 4.68 16.74
C HIS A 99 -22.58 6.12 16.26
N GLU A 100 -22.33 7.03 17.19
CA GLU A 100 -22.09 8.45 16.92
C GLU A 100 -20.74 8.64 16.22
N VAL A 101 -19.71 7.88 16.64
CA VAL A 101 -18.39 7.90 16.01
C VAL A 101 -18.49 7.40 14.55
N VAL A 102 -19.17 6.28 14.33
CA VAL A 102 -19.38 5.74 12.98
C VAL A 102 -20.15 6.74 12.10
N ALA A 103 -21.26 7.32 12.59
CA ALA A 103 -22.05 8.30 11.85
C ALA A 103 -21.23 9.54 11.47
N ARG A 104 -20.40 10.05 12.39
CA ARG A 104 -19.49 11.18 12.13
C ARG A 104 -18.50 10.86 11.00
N HIS A 105 -17.90 9.66 11.02
CA HIS A 105 -16.94 9.27 9.98
C HIS A 105 -17.59 8.93 8.64
N ILE A 106 -18.83 8.44 8.62
CA ILE A 106 -19.60 8.32 7.37
C ILE A 106 -19.77 9.69 6.71
N THR A 107 -20.21 10.68 7.48
CA THR A 107 -20.38 12.05 6.97
C THR A 107 -19.07 12.66 6.48
N ALA A 108 -17.97 12.46 7.22
CA ALA A 108 -16.66 13.02 6.88
C ALA A 108 -15.99 12.34 5.68
N SER A 109 -16.19 11.03 5.52
CA SER A 109 -15.51 10.24 4.47
C SER A 109 -16.36 10.06 3.22
N GLY A 110 -17.67 10.04 3.34
CA GLY A 110 -18.58 9.66 2.26
C GLY A 110 -18.63 8.15 2.01
N THR A 111 -18.28 7.32 3.00
CA THR A 111 -18.25 5.85 2.86
C THR A 111 -19.65 5.26 2.96
N ASP A 112 -20.00 4.36 2.05
CA ASP A 112 -21.23 3.56 2.14
C ASP A 112 -21.02 2.45 3.20
N VAL A 113 -21.68 2.61 4.36
CA VAL A 113 -21.62 1.69 5.49
C VAL A 113 -22.97 1.03 5.67
N LYS A 114 -22.99 -0.28 5.88
CA LYS A 114 -24.20 -1.05 6.14
C LYS A 114 -24.31 -1.39 7.62
N ALA A 115 -25.48 -1.16 8.21
CA ALA A 115 -25.80 -1.64 9.54
C ALA A 115 -26.27 -3.09 9.49
N LEU A 116 -25.66 -3.94 10.31
CA LEU A 116 -25.99 -5.35 10.42
C LEU A 116 -26.75 -5.58 11.74
N SER A 117 -27.92 -6.20 11.64
CA SER A 117 -28.76 -6.54 12.79
C SER A 117 -28.35 -7.84 13.47
N SER A 118 -27.62 -8.71 12.77
CA SER A 118 -27.09 -9.97 13.29
C SER A 118 -25.72 -10.28 12.71
N ALA A 119 -24.96 -11.17 13.38
CA ALA A 119 -23.71 -11.69 12.87
C ALA A 119 -23.91 -12.85 11.86
N GLY A 120 -25.15 -13.24 11.59
CA GLY A 120 -25.45 -14.34 10.66
C GLY A 120 -25.06 -13.99 9.24
N VAL A 121 -24.27 -14.88 8.64
CA VAL A 121 -23.81 -14.82 7.26
C VAL A 121 -24.57 -15.87 6.46
N SER A 122 -25.21 -15.45 5.36
CA SER A 122 -25.92 -16.37 4.47
C SER A 122 -24.99 -17.07 3.48
N GLU A 123 -23.88 -16.41 3.11
CA GLU A 123 -22.86 -16.93 2.18
C GLU A 123 -21.48 -16.41 2.58
N GLY A 124 -20.46 -17.23 2.38
CA GLY A 124 -19.05 -16.85 2.59
C GLY A 124 -18.57 -17.00 4.04
N THR A 125 -17.63 -16.14 4.46
CA THR A 125 -16.94 -16.25 5.73
C THR A 125 -17.78 -15.72 6.89
N ASP A 126 -17.99 -16.55 7.92
CA ASP A 126 -18.63 -16.14 9.17
C ASP A 126 -17.87 -14.99 9.85
N LEU A 127 -18.61 -13.95 10.27
CA LEU A 127 -18.03 -12.80 10.96
C LEU A 127 -17.42 -13.11 12.33
N GLY A 128 -17.74 -14.27 12.91
CA GLY A 128 -17.13 -14.80 14.12
C GLY A 128 -15.87 -15.65 13.86
N SER A 129 -15.56 -15.96 12.61
CA SER A 129 -14.41 -16.78 12.23
C SER A 129 -13.07 -16.16 12.62
N ASN A 130 -12.08 -17.01 12.92
CA ASN A 130 -10.69 -16.60 13.14
C ASN A 130 -10.02 -15.97 11.89
N SER A 131 -10.60 -16.16 10.71
CA SER A 131 -10.14 -15.48 9.48
C SER A 131 -10.52 -13.99 9.45
N VAL A 132 -11.48 -13.54 10.27
CA VAL A 132 -11.83 -12.12 10.45
C VAL A 132 -10.96 -11.56 11.56
N ILE A 133 -9.86 -10.92 11.16
CA ILE A 133 -8.76 -10.52 12.04
C ILE A 133 -8.95 -9.10 12.61
N PRO A 134 -8.63 -8.86 13.89
CA PRO A 134 -8.66 -7.52 14.44
C PRO A 134 -7.57 -6.65 13.81
N VAL A 135 -7.93 -5.43 13.42
CA VAL A 135 -6.96 -4.44 12.94
C VAL A 135 -6.20 -3.89 14.14
N ARG A 136 -4.87 -4.07 14.12
CA ARG A 136 -3.98 -3.49 15.14
C ARG A 136 -3.86 -2.00 14.88
N MET A 137 -4.10 -1.18 15.92
CA MET A 137 -3.97 0.27 15.80
C MET A 137 -2.54 0.67 15.43
N PRO A 138 -2.30 1.36 14.31
CA PRO A 138 -0.97 1.80 13.93
C PRO A 138 -0.48 2.96 14.81
N GLN A 139 0.76 2.88 15.25
CA GLN A 139 1.53 3.99 15.83
C GLN A 139 2.61 4.32 14.82
N VAL A 140 2.36 5.33 13.97
CA VAL A 140 3.12 5.55 12.74
C VAL A 140 4.23 6.58 12.97
N ALA A 141 5.46 6.22 12.58
CA ALA A 141 6.57 7.14 12.38
C ALA A 141 6.87 7.26 10.88
N LEU A 142 7.20 8.46 10.43
CA LEU A 142 7.67 8.77 9.09
C LEU A 142 9.08 9.36 9.19
N LEU A 143 10.03 8.71 8.55
CA LEU A 143 11.41 9.19 8.49
C LEU A 143 11.50 10.45 7.63
N GLY A 144 12.04 11.53 8.20
CA GLY A 144 12.25 12.81 7.53
C GLY A 144 13.63 13.40 7.81
N GLY A 145 13.90 14.56 7.22
CA GLY A 145 15.20 15.21 7.32
C GLY A 145 16.33 14.48 6.59
N PRO A 146 17.58 15.01 6.59
CA PRO A 146 18.70 14.31 5.99
C PRO A 146 18.92 12.93 6.64
N PRO A 147 19.18 11.86 5.86
CA PRO A 147 19.53 11.81 4.44
C PRO A 147 18.36 11.46 3.52
N VAL A 148 17.12 11.74 3.92
CA VAL A 148 15.90 11.43 3.15
C VAL A 148 15.79 12.35 1.93
N ASN A 149 15.34 11.80 0.81
CA ASN A 149 14.98 12.57 -0.38
C ASN A 149 13.71 13.40 -0.09
N GLY A 150 13.81 14.72 -0.19
CA GLY A 150 12.72 15.63 0.16
C GLY A 150 11.45 15.42 -0.67
N SER A 151 11.56 15.01 -1.95
CA SER A 151 10.39 14.72 -2.77
C SER A 151 9.69 13.43 -2.31
N SER A 152 10.45 12.35 -2.08
CA SER A 152 9.91 11.07 -1.60
C SER A 152 9.26 11.23 -0.21
N PHE A 153 9.89 12.02 0.69
CA PHE A 153 9.29 12.41 1.96
C PHE A 153 7.96 13.14 1.74
N GLY A 154 7.96 14.18 0.89
CA GLY A 154 6.78 14.99 0.63
C GLY A 154 5.61 14.19 0.07
N PHE A 155 5.87 13.19 -0.80
CA PHE A 155 4.82 12.31 -1.32
C PHE A 155 4.20 11.46 -0.21
N SER A 156 5.04 10.87 0.64
CA SER A 156 4.60 10.03 1.76
C SER A 156 3.86 10.85 2.82
N TRP A 157 4.40 12.01 3.17
CA TRP A 157 3.77 12.93 4.12
C TRP A 157 2.40 13.40 3.62
N TYR A 158 2.30 13.82 2.36
CA TYR A 158 1.04 14.27 1.76
C TYR A 158 0.00 13.15 1.73
N ALA A 159 0.41 11.93 1.41
CA ALA A 159 -0.47 10.78 1.44
C ALA A 159 -1.01 10.52 2.86
N MET A 160 -0.15 10.55 3.88
CA MET A 160 -0.54 10.32 5.26
C MET A 160 -1.44 11.44 5.80
N ASP A 161 -1.03 12.69 5.63
CA ASP A 161 -1.69 13.86 6.21
C ASP A 161 -2.96 14.26 5.44
N GLN A 162 -2.86 14.42 4.11
CA GLN A 162 -3.94 14.98 3.29
C GLN A 162 -4.89 13.93 2.72
N ARG A 163 -4.41 12.70 2.44
CA ARG A 163 -5.24 11.67 1.81
C ARG A 163 -5.82 10.69 2.80
N ILE A 164 -5.01 10.12 3.65
CA ILE A 164 -5.42 9.13 4.65
C ILE A 164 -5.97 9.83 5.89
N GLY A 165 -5.35 10.94 6.32
CA GLY A 165 -5.75 11.70 7.50
C GLY A 165 -5.44 10.96 8.80
N TYR A 166 -4.32 10.21 8.84
CA TYR A 166 -3.91 9.45 10.02
C TYR A 166 -2.70 10.08 10.71
N PRO A 167 -2.70 10.21 12.06
CA PRO A 167 -1.60 10.81 12.81
C PRO A 167 -0.27 10.10 12.55
N THR A 168 0.76 10.90 12.24
CA THR A 168 2.08 10.39 11.90
C THR A 168 3.15 11.24 12.55
N ALA A 169 3.98 10.63 13.39
CA ALA A 169 5.11 11.29 14.03
C ALA A 169 6.28 11.41 13.05
N LEU A 170 6.88 12.58 12.97
CA LEU A 170 8.09 12.79 12.17
C LEU A 170 9.32 12.45 13.02
N VAL A 171 10.21 11.59 12.49
CA VAL A 171 11.45 11.19 13.13
C VAL A 171 12.61 11.35 12.14
N ASP A 172 13.82 11.62 12.65
CA ASP A 172 15.02 11.67 11.83
C ASP A 172 15.85 10.37 11.90
N ALA A 173 16.91 10.30 11.11
CA ALA A 173 17.76 9.12 11.06
C ALA A 173 18.55 8.90 12.39
N ASN A 174 18.85 9.96 13.16
CA ASN A 174 19.50 9.83 14.46
C ASN A 174 18.55 9.21 15.48
N PHE A 175 17.28 9.61 15.45
CA PHE A 175 16.24 8.97 16.27
C PHE A 175 16.12 7.47 15.94
N VAL A 176 16.12 7.09 14.66
CA VAL A 176 16.10 5.66 14.27
C VAL A 176 17.36 4.94 14.77
N ALA A 177 18.52 5.61 14.77
CA ALA A 177 19.78 5.03 15.24
C ALA A 177 19.84 4.79 16.75
N SER A 178 19.28 5.70 17.56
CA SER A 178 19.51 5.72 19.01
C SER A 178 18.27 6.00 19.87
N GLY A 179 17.17 6.45 19.28
CA GLY A 179 15.90 6.76 19.98
C GLY A 179 15.11 5.52 20.38
N ASP A 180 14.03 5.73 21.12
CA ASP A 180 13.11 4.67 21.51
C ASP A 180 12.04 4.42 20.44
N LEU A 181 12.26 3.40 19.64
CA LEU A 181 11.32 2.97 18.59
C LEU A 181 10.11 2.19 19.15
N SER A 182 10.10 1.81 20.44
CA SER A 182 9.01 0.99 21.03
C SER A 182 7.66 1.70 21.06
N GLN A 183 7.66 3.05 21.03
CA GLN A 183 6.44 3.86 20.93
C GLN A 183 5.76 3.79 19.56
N PHE A 184 6.42 3.22 18.56
CA PHE A 184 5.90 3.02 17.21
C PHE A 184 5.80 1.54 16.87
N ASN A 185 4.83 1.20 16.04
CA ASN A 185 4.71 -0.15 15.47
C ASN A 185 4.73 -0.15 13.94
N VAL A 186 4.75 1.04 13.31
CA VAL A 186 4.94 1.23 11.88
C VAL A 186 5.99 2.33 11.66
N LEU A 187 7.01 2.05 10.86
CA LEU A 187 8.00 3.03 10.40
C LEU A 187 7.97 3.09 8.87
N ILE A 188 7.63 4.26 8.34
CA ILE A 188 7.70 4.55 6.90
C ILE A 188 9.05 5.18 6.62
N MET A 189 9.81 4.57 5.71
CA MET A 189 11.12 5.06 5.27
C MET A 189 11.05 5.42 3.78
N PRO A 190 10.86 6.70 3.44
CA PRO A 190 10.91 7.18 2.06
C PRO A 190 12.29 7.01 1.43
N GLY A 191 12.42 7.32 0.15
CA GLY A 191 13.70 7.25 -0.54
C GLY A 191 14.83 7.99 0.20
N VAL A 192 15.96 7.34 0.40
CA VAL A 192 17.10 7.85 1.16
C VAL A 192 18.41 7.75 0.38
N ASN A 193 19.39 8.60 0.72
CA ASN A 193 20.77 8.30 0.37
C ASN A 193 21.26 7.17 1.28
N GLY A 194 21.31 5.94 0.76
CA GLY A 194 21.62 4.75 1.53
C GLY A 194 23.02 4.77 2.17
N GLY A 195 24.03 5.38 1.52
CA GLY A 195 25.38 5.50 2.10
C GLY A 195 25.43 6.48 3.27
N ALA A 196 24.66 7.55 3.21
CA ALA A 196 24.56 8.51 4.32
C ALA A 196 23.75 7.94 5.49
N LEU A 197 22.64 7.23 5.19
CA LEU A 197 21.86 6.53 6.20
C LEU A 197 22.72 5.50 6.95
N GLU A 198 23.52 4.73 6.20
CA GLU A 198 24.42 3.73 6.77
C GLU A 198 25.44 4.31 7.74
N ARG A 199 26.00 5.49 7.43
CA ARG A 199 26.93 6.18 8.33
C ARG A 199 26.27 6.67 9.62
N ILE A 200 24.99 7.08 9.54
CA ILE A 200 24.23 7.53 10.73
C ILE A 200 23.84 6.34 11.60
N LEU A 201 23.31 5.29 11.01
CA LEU A 201 22.86 4.12 11.75
C LEU A 201 24.03 3.32 12.32
N GLY A 202 25.09 3.12 11.55
CA GLY A 202 26.16 2.20 11.90
C GLY A 202 25.66 0.78 12.16
N ASP A 203 26.51 -0.08 12.70
CA ASP A 203 26.14 -1.46 13.03
C ASP A 203 25.11 -1.51 14.17
N ALA A 204 25.27 -0.67 15.18
CA ALA A 204 24.37 -0.63 16.34
C ALA A 204 22.96 -0.18 15.97
N GLY A 205 22.81 0.90 15.18
CA GLY A 205 21.49 1.38 14.74
C GLY A 205 20.79 0.38 13.84
N ARG A 206 21.52 -0.30 12.92
CA ARG A 206 20.97 -1.38 12.12
C ARG A 206 20.47 -2.54 12.97
N ALA A 207 21.27 -2.96 13.96
CA ALA A 207 20.89 -4.05 14.87
C ALA A 207 19.62 -3.70 15.66
N ARG A 208 19.51 -2.46 16.16
CA ARG A 208 18.32 -1.94 16.87
C ARG A 208 17.08 -1.94 15.96
N LEU A 209 17.20 -1.41 14.74
CA LEU A 209 16.12 -1.43 13.77
C LEU A 209 15.68 -2.86 13.46
N ALA A 210 16.62 -3.78 13.25
CA ALA A 210 16.34 -5.18 13.01
C ALA A 210 15.65 -5.85 14.21
N GLU A 211 16.07 -5.52 15.43
CA GLU A 211 15.44 -6.02 16.66
C GLU A 211 14.02 -5.47 16.81
N TRP A 212 13.81 -4.18 16.56
CA TRP A 212 12.49 -3.56 16.58
C TRP A 212 11.54 -4.25 15.59
N VAL A 213 11.99 -4.56 14.37
CA VAL A 213 11.20 -5.33 13.40
C VAL A 213 10.90 -6.72 13.97
N ARG A 214 11.92 -7.48 14.46
CA ARG A 214 11.71 -8.83 15.01
C ARG A 214 10.71 -8.85 16.16
N ASN A 215 10.62 -7.77 16.91
CA ASN A 215 9.71 -7.61 18.05
C ASN A 215 8.29 -7.18 17.66
N GLY A 216 7.98 -7.06 16.37
CA GLY A 216 6.63 -6.80 15.87
C GLY A 216 6.45 -5.46 15.17
N GLY A 217 7.55 -4.75 14.87
CA GLY A 217 7.54 -3.54 14.06
C GLY A 217 7.30 -3.84 12.58
N VAL A 218 6.60 -2.95 11.91
CA VAL A 218 6.38 -2.96 10.46
C VAL A 218 7.26 -1.88 9.84
N LEU A 219 8.26 -2.29 9.06
CA LEU A 219 9.12 -1.39 8.30
C LEU A 219 8.60 -1.32 6.86
N ILE A 220 8.16 -0.14 6.43
CA ILE A 220 7.74 0.14 5.05
C ILE A 220 8.84 0.96 4.39
N THR A 221 9.42 0.46 3.31
CA THR A 221 10.46 1.16 2.56
C THR A 221 9.99 1.48 1.15
N LEU A 222 10.37 2.68 0.67
CA LEU A 222 10.01 3.20 -0.64
C LEU A 222 11.27 3.57 -1.43
N ASP A 223 11.25 3.37 -2.73
CA ASP A 223 12.27 3.85 -3.67
C ASP A 223 13.71 3.47 -3.23
N ALA A 224 14.59 4.45 -3.00
CA ALA A 224 15.99 4.22 -2.64
C ALA A 224 16.18 3.58 -1.24
N ALA A 225 15.22 3.73 -0.32
CA ALA A 225 15.24 3.02 0.96
C ALA A 225 15.06 1.51 0.74
N SER A 226 14.25 1.11 -0.25
CA SER A 226 14.10 -0.29 -0.64
C SER A 226 15.39 -0.88 -1.20
N SER A 227 16.16 -0.08 -1.93
CA SER A 227 17.50 -0.49 -2.37
C SER A 227 18.47 -0.64 -1.20
N TRP A 228 18.37 0.21 -0.18
CA TRP A 228 19.20 0.10 1.02
C TRP A 228 18.85 -1.15 1.83
N VAL A 229 17.57 -1.39 2.13
CA VAL A 229 17.14 -2.56 2.92
C VAL A 229 17.43 -3.88 2.20
N ALA A 230 17.41 -3.89 0.86
CA ALA A 230 17.75 -5.04 0.03
C ALA A 230 19.27 -5.34 -0.04
N GLN A 231 20.14 -4.55 0.61
CA GLN A 231 21.56 -4.87 0.71
C GLN A 231 21.78 -6.02 1.70
N GLY A 232 22.59 -7.02 1.31
CA GLY A 232 22.82 -8.20 2.14
C GLY A 232 23.36 -7.89 3.53
N ARG A 233 24.13 -6.81 3.69
CA ARG A 233 24.69 -6.36 4.96
C ARG A 233 23.62 -5.82 5.93
N VAL A 234 22.48 -5.35 5.44
CA VAL A 234 21.35 -4.90 6.30
C VAL A 234 20.64 -6.10 6.92
N GLY A 235 20.53 -7.21 6.18
CA GLY A 235 20.09 -8.51 6.71
C GLY A 235 18.60 -8.59 7.11
N LEU A 236 17.79 -7.61 6.69
CA LEU A 236 16.36 -7.56 7.03
C LEU A 236 15.48 -8.27 6.01
N VAL A 237 15.89 -8.31 4.74
CA VAL A 237 15.15 -8.96 3.68
C VAL A 237 16.06 -9.81 2.81
N ARG A 238 15.50 -10.82 2.15
CA ARG A 238 16.22 -11.71 1.22
C ARG A 238 16.11 -11.26 -0.24
N THR A 239 15.12 -10.45 -0.60
CA THR A 239 15.11 -9.79 -1.91
C THR A 239 16.37 -8.93 -2.08
N ARG A 240 16.83 -8.76 -3.30
CA ARG A 240 18.02 -7.95 -3.65
C ARG A 240 17.69 -7.05 -4.82
N VAL A 241 18.48 -6.00 -4.99
CA VAL A 241 18.44 -5.21 -6.22
C VAL A 241 19.12 -6.00 -7.33
N LYS A 242 18.42 -6.14 -8.45
CA LYS A 242 18.95 -6.81 -9.65
C LYS A 242 20.15 -6.05 -10.17
N ARG A 243 21.28 -6.75 -10.30
CA ARG A 243 22.49 -6.18 -10.89
C ARG A 243 22.37 -6.18 -12.42
N ASP A 244 22.84 -5.11 -13.05
CA ASP A 244 22.96 -5.05 -14.51
C ASP A 244 24.21 -5.84 -14.96
N SER A 245 24.01 -7.01 -15.51
CA SER A 245 25.08 -7.77 -16.16
C SER A 245 25.45 -7.19 -17.54
N ALA A 246 24.52 -6.48 -18.18
CA ALA A 246 24.73 -5.89 -19.51
C ALA A 246 25.66 -4.66 -19.53
N ARG A 247 26.03 -4.12 -18.38
CA ARG A 247 27.00 -3.01 -18.30
C ARG A 247 28.44 -3.40 -18.57
N ALA A 248 28.75 -4.70 -18.57
CA ALA A 248 30.11 -5.20 -18.69
C ALA A 248 30.56 -5.52 -20.14
N ASP A 249 29.61 -5.74 -21.06
CA ASP A 249 29.90 -6.39 -22.34
C ASP A 249 29.54 -5.59 -23.60
N SER A 250 29.25 -4.29 -23.53
CA SER A 250 29.10 -3.53 -24.78
C SER A 250 30.48 -3.18 -25.36
N ALA A 251 30.88 -3.91 -26.42
CA ALA A 251 32.12 -3.70 -27.16
C ALA A 251 32.24 -2.27 -27.74
N ASP A 252 31.18 -1.50 -27.82
CA ASP A 252 31.12 -0.15 -28.38
C ASP A 252 31.16 0.99 -27.35
N GLY A 253 31.34 0.73 -26.05
CA GLY A 253 31.43 1.79 -25.03
C GLY A 253 30.17 2.64 -24.87
N ALA A 254 29.10 2.38 -25.60
CA ALA A 254 27.81 3.05 -25.47
C ALA A 254 27.13 2.60 -24.17
N ARG A 255 27.05 3.50 -23.20
CA ARG A 255 26.24 3.28 -21.99
C ARG A 255 24.78 3.18 -22.40
N LEU A 256 24.25 1.96 -22.41
CA LEU A 256 22.81 1.77 -22.57
C LEU A 256 22.07 2.51 -21.44
N PRO A 257 20.96 3.19 -21.74
CA PRO A 257 20.14 3.82 -20.71
C PRO A 257 19.59 2.76 -19.79
N SER A 258 20.02 2.75 -18.54
CA SER A 258 19.62 1.75 -17.56
C SER A 258 18.36 2.14 -16.79
N GLY A 259 17.95 3.40 -16.85
CA GLY A 259 16.83 3.94 -16.09
C GLY A 259 15.58 4.13 -16.95
N LEU A 260 14.43 3.81 -16.38
CA LEU A 260 13.13 4.12 -16.95
C LEU A 260 12.82 5.62 -16.74
N PRO A 261 12.33 6.34 -17.75
CA PRO A 261 12.05 7.77 -17.66
C PRO A 261 10.65 8.09 -17.06
N GLY A 262 10.13 7.23 -16.19
CA GLY A 262 8.79 7.34 -15.60
C GLY A 262 7.70 6.85 -16.55
N VAL A 263 7.39 5.56 -16.45
CA VAL A 263 6.46 4.84 -17.31
C VAL A 263 5.35 4.18 -16.48
N LEU A 264 4.25 3.82 -17.12
CA LEU A 264 3.26 2.91 -16.54
C LEU A 264 3.50 1.50 -17.06
N ALA A 265 3.72 0.58 -16.13
CA ALA A 265 3.96 -0.82 -16.39
C ALA A 265 2.80 -1.68 -15.88
N ARG A 266 2.51 -2.77 -16.57
CA ARG A 266 1.55 -3.77 -16.12
C ARG A 266 2.19 -4.62 -15.03
N ALA A 267 1.43 -4.87 -13.98
CA ALA A 267 1.80 -5.79 -12.92
C ALA A 267 0.65 -6.74 -12.59
N THR A 268 0.98 -7.97 -12.26
CA THR A 268 0.08 -8.97 -11.69
C THR A 268 0.07 -8.85 -10.17
N ILE A 269 -1.02 -9.21 -9.54
CA ILE A 269 -1.19 -9.08 -8.09
C ILE A 269 -1.60 -10.40 -7.44
N ASP A 270 -1.18 -10.57 -6.18
CA ASP A 270 -1.67 -11.63 -5.32
C ASP A 270 -2.90 -11.12 -4.54
N THR A 271 -4.08 -11.43 -5.03
CA THR A 271 -5.36 -10.96 -4.47
C THR A 271 -5.64 -11.46 -3.05
N LEU A 272 -4.91 -12.46 -2.56
CA LEU A 272 -5.07 -12.98 -1.19
C LEU A 272 -4.33 -12.14 -0.15
N SER A 273 -3.41 -11.27 -0.58
CA SER A 273 -2.64 -10.44 0.33
C SER A 273 -3.50 -9.33 0.95
N PRO A 274 -3.52 -9.16 2.30
CA PRO A 274 -4.19 -8.04 2.95
C PRO A 274 -3.68 -6.66 2.50
N LEU A 275 -2.48 -6.58 1.95
CA LEU A 275 -1.95 -5.33 1.35
C LEU A 275 -2.77 -4.88 0.13
N LEU A 276 -3.51 -5.80 -0.47
CA LEU A 276 -4.37 -5.53 -1.63
C LEU A 276 -5.87 -5.49 -1.27
N ALA A 277 -6.20 -5.29 0.02
CA ALA A 277 -7.59 -5.16 0.44
C ALA A 277 -8.36 -4.13 -0.41
N GLY A 278 -9.44 -4.59 -1.05
CA GLY A 278 -10.25 -3.77 -1.96
C GLY A 278 -9.66 -3.56 -3.36
N VAL A 279 -8.59 -4.27 -3.71
CA VAL A 279 -8.06 -4.38 -5.08
C VAL A 279 -8.54 -5.72 -5.65
N ASN A 280 -9.56 -5.69 -6.50
CA ASN A 280 -10.23 -6.90 -6.97
C ASN A 280 -9.84 -7.29 -8.41
N GLU A 281 -8.96 -6.52 -9.03
CA GLU A 281 -8.40 -6.82 -10.34
C GLU A 281 -7.29 -7.88 -10.21
N THR A 282 -6.97 -8.58 -11.28
CA THR A 282 -5.82 -9.51 -11.35
C THR A 282 -4.55 -8.84 -11.86
N GLU A 283 -4.69 -7.68 -12.48
CA GLU A 283 -3.61 -6.88 -13.05
C GLU A 283 -3.87 -5.39 -12.79
N ILE A 284 -2.81 -4.66 -12.49
CA ILE A 284 -2.86 -3.21 -12.25
C ILE A 284 -1.76 -2.47 -13.01
N ALA A 285 -1.95 -1.17 -13.20
CA ALA A 285 -0.92 -0.28 -13.71
C ALA A 285 -0.09 0.25 -12.52
N VAL A 286 1.23 0.07 -12.59
CA VAL A 286 2.17 0.60 -11.61
C VAL A 286 3.15 1.57 -12.26
N PHE A 287 3.63 2.53 -11.48
CA PHE A 287 4.63 3.49 -11.95
C PHE A 287 6.03 2.90 -11.79
N ALA A 288 6.86 3.00 -12.83
CA ALA A 288 8.25 2.59 -12.79
C ALA A 288 9.16 3.71 -13.29
N ASN A 289 10.15 4.06 -12.48
CA ASN A 289 11.11 5.12 -12.73
C ASN A 289 12.51 4.72 -12.26
N GLY A 290 13.55 5.12 -13.01
CA GLY A 290 14.92 4.79 -12.66
C GLY A 290 15.29 3.33 -12.98
N ASP A 291 16.26 2.80 -12.25
CA ASP A 291 16.91 1.52 -12.50
C ASP A 291 16.71 0.47 -11.41
N ARG A 292 15.87 0.76 -10.40
CA ARG A 292 15.67 -0.14 -9.27
C ARG A 292 14.70 -1.24 -9.61
N VAL A 293 15.21 -2.45 -9.64
CA VAL A 293 14.43 -3.67 -9.88
C VAL A 293 14.81 -4.68 -8.81
N LEU A 294 13.80 -5.19 -8.09
CA LEU A 294 13.99 -6.20 -7.07
C LEU A 294 14.09 -7.61 -7.69
N THR A 295 14.68 -8.54 -6.96
CA THR A 295 14.76 -9.94 -7.34
C THR A 295 13.84 -10.80 -6.49
N VAL A 296 13.25 -11.84 -7.07
CA VAL A 296 12.62 -12.91 -6.30
C VAL A 296 13.73 -13.80 -5.71
N PRO A 297 13.78 -13.99 -4.39
CA PRO A 297 14.72 -14.93 -3.77
C PRO A 297 14.50 -16.35 -4.26
N ARG A 298 15.57 -17.16 -4.27
CA ARG A 298 15.46 -18.59 -4.62
C ARG A 298 14.64 -19.38 -3.61
N ASP A 299 14.70 -18.99 -2.35
CA ASP A 299 13.87 -19.56 -1.27
C ASP A 299 12.53 -18.83 -1.24
N LEU A 300 11.51 -19.44 -1.82
CA LEU A 300 10.15 -18.89 -1.88
C LEU A 300 9.46 -18.79 -0.50
N ARG A 301 10.03 -19.41 0.55
CA ARG A 301 9.55 -19.24 1.93
C ARG A 301 10.03 -17.93 2.57
N ALA A 302 10.94 -17.23 1.90
CA ALA A 302 11.51 -15.99 2.41
C ALA A 302 10.50 -14.86 2.51
N GLY A 303 9.51 -14.82 1.60
CA GLY A 303 8.51 -13.74 1.52
C GLY A 303 7.63 -13.89 0.29
N GLU A 304 6.85 -12.86 -0.01
CA GLU A 304 5.86 -12.84 -1.07
C GLU A 304 6.05 -11.66 -2.01
N ALA A 305 5.96 -11.91 -3.32
CA ALA A 305 5.82 -10.87 -4.34
C ALA A 305 4.32 -10.50 -4.47
N VAL A 306 3.87 -9.55 -3.67
CA VAL A 306 2.46 -9.13 -3.61
C VAL A 306 2.03 -8.47 -4.92
N ILE A 307 2.92 -7.67 -5.52
CA ILE A 307 2.75 -7.08 -6.84
C ILE A 307 4.00 -7.40 -7.64
N GLN A 308 3.85 -7.94 -8.85
CA GLN A 308 4.94 -8.39 -9.69
C GLN A 308 4.76 -7.87 -11.11
N PHE A 309 5.84 -7.36 -11.71
CA PHE A 309 5.77 -6.93 -13.11
C PHE A 309 5.40 -8.08 -14.04
N ALA A 310 4.50 -7.81 -14.97
CA ALA A 310 4.04 -8.78 -15.96
C ALA A 310 5.18 -9.29 -16.85
N PRO A 311 5.00 -10.39 -17.59
CA PRO A 311 5.97 -10.88 -18.58
C PRO A 311 6.39 -9.78 -19.58
N ALA A 312 7.61 -9.88 -20.13
CA ALA A 312 8.20 -8.88 -21.00
C ALA A 312 7.32 -8.48 -22.20
N SER A 313 6.58 -9.44 -22.76
CA SER A 313 5.65 -9.20 -23.88
C SER A 313 4.44 -8.32 -23.52
N ARG A 314 4.11 -8.16 -22.22
CA ARG A 314 2.90 -7.48 -21.74
C ARG A 314 3.17 -6.35 -20.76
N VAL A 315 4.39 -6.19 -20.26
CA VAL A 315 4.75 -5.27 -19.17
C VAL A 315 4.53 -3.80 -19.55
N ARG A 316 4.68 -3.43 -20.81
CA ARG A 316 4.52 -2.05 -21.27
C ARG A 316 3.04 -1.67 -21.36
N LEU A 317 2.63 -0.63 -20.65
CA LEU A 317 1.31 0.00 -20.78
C LEU A 317 1.38 1.37 -21.43
N SER A 318 2.17 2.28 -20.87
CA SER A 318 2.25 3.66 -21.36
C SER A 318 3.62 4.25 -21.04
N GLY A 319 4.07 5.16 -21.89
CA GLY A 319 5.36 5.82 -21.74
C GLY A 319 6.46 5.19 -22.57
N TYR A 320 7.67 5.74 -22.43
CA TYR A 320 8.82 5.31 -23.21
C TYR A 320 9.59 4.19 -22.49
N PHE A 321 9.62 3.02 -23.11
CA PHE A 321 10.41 1.88 -22.66
C PHE A 321 11.63 1.70 -23.57
N TRP A 322 12.80 1.58 -22.97
CA TRP A 322 13.96 1.09 -23.68
C TRP A 322 13.75 -0.38 -24.06
N PRO A 323 14.28 -0.87 -25.18
CA PRO A 323 14.07 -2.25 -25.63
C PRO A 323 14.39 -3.30 -24.55
N GLU A 324 15.46 -3.11 -23.80
CA GLU A 324 15.95 -3.99 -22.74
C GLU A 324 15.14 -3.89 -21.43
N SER A 325 14.42 -2.79 -21.21
CA SER A 325 13.70 -2.53 -19.94
C SER A 325 12.59 -3.54 -19.70
N ALA A 326 11.91 -4.01 -20.73
CA ALA A 326 10.84 -4.99 -20.61
C ALA A 326 11.35 -6.32 -20.04
N GLY A 327 12.49 -6.83 -20.56
CA GLY A 327 13.10 -8.05 -20.05
C GLY A 327 13.68 -7.89 -18.64
N ARG A 328 14.15 -6.69 -18.31
CA ARG A 328 14.70 -6.40 -16.99
C ARG A 328 13.62 -6.37 -15.91
N LEU A 329 12.45 -5.77 -16.19
CA LEU A 329 11.33 -5.71 -15.26
C LEU A 329 10.59 -7.04 -15.12
N ALA A 330 10.47 -7.81 -16.21
CA ALA A 330 9.64 -9.00 -16.27
C ALA A 330 9.84 -9.94 -15.08
N GLY A 331 8.73 -10.27 -14.39
CA GLY A 331 8.72 -11.17 -13.26
C GLY A 331 9.41 -10.64 -11.99
N SER A 332 9.86 -9.39 -11.98
CA SER A 332 10.46 -8.77 -10.78
C SER A 332 9.39 -8.23 -9.84
N PRO A 333 9.60 -8.29 -8.51
CA PRO A 333 8.67 -7.70 -7.55
C PRO A 333 8.62 -6.18 -7.67
N TYR A 334 7.42 -5.62 -7.71
CA TYR A 334 7.12 -4.22 -7.48
C TYR A 334 6.86 -3.95 -6.00
N LEU A 335 6.09 -4.83 -5.37
CA LEU A 335 5.85 -4.86 -3.94
C LEU A 335 6.24 -6.24 -3.40
N TRP A 336 7.17 -6.26 -2.46
CA TRP A 336 7.66 -7.44 -1.78
C TRP A 336 7.41 -7.34 -0.27
N THR A 337 7.03 -8.42 0.38
CA THR A 337 6.88 -8.47 1.83
C THR A 337 7.59 -9.69 2.43
N GLU A 338 8.23 -9.50 3.58
CA GLU A 338 8.87 -10.58 4.36
C GLU A 338 8.48 -10.48 5.84
N ARG A 339 8.19 -11.63 6.45
CA ARG A 339 8.08 -11.73 7.91
C ARG A 339 9.48 -11.82 8.53
N VAL A 340 9.72 -11.04 9.56
CA VAL A 340 10.99 -10.99 10.28
C VAL A 340 10.68 -11.08 11.77
N GLY A 341 10.79 -12.29 12.33
CA GLY A 341 10.31 -12.57 13.70
C GLY A 341 8.78 -12.38 13.80
N ARG A 342 8.34 -11.50 14.70
CA ARG A 342 6.92 -11.14 14.86
C ARG A 342 6.50 -9.98 14.00
N GLY A 343 7.46 -9.26 13.39
CA GLY A 343 7.21 -8.10 12.55
C GLY A 343 7.32 -8.40 11.07
N ARG A 344 7.39 -7.34 10.28
CA ARG A 344 7.32 -7.42 8.81
C ARG A 344 8.12 -6.30 8.16
N VAL A 345 8.72 -6.60 7.02
CA VAL A 345 9.27 -5.59 6.11
C VAL A 345 8.46 -5.58 4.83
N ILE A 346 7.97 -4.41 4.44
CA ILE A 346 7.19 -4.17 3.21
C ILE A 346 8.04 -3.29 2.31
N VAL A 347 8.37 -3.76 1.13
CA VAL A 347 9.37 -3.17 0.24
C VAL A 347 8.71 -2.78 -1.08
N PHE A 348 8.47 -1.48 -1.25
CA PHE A 348 8.03 -0.92 -2.53
C PHE A 348 9.25 -0.55 -3.38
N ALA A 349 9.36 -1.09 -4.57
CA ALA A 349 10.49 -0.81 -5.47
C ALA A 349 10.55 0.66 -5.89
N GLN A 350 9.44 1.39 -5.81
CA GLN A 350 9.27 2.77 -6.26
C GLN A 350 8.57 3.62 -5.18
N ASP A 351 8.44 4.93 -5.43
CA ASP A 351 7.56 5.80 -4.65
C ASP A 351 6.10 5.53 -5.04
N GLU A 352 5.40 4.80 -4.19
CA GLU A 352 4.05 4.29 -4.40
C GLU A 352 3.02 5.41 -4.58
N VAL A 353 3.20 6.51 -3.86
CA VAL A 353 2.32 7.68 -3.84
C VAL A 353 2.91 8.88 -4.58
N TYR A 354 3.67 8.61 -5.64
CA TYR A 354 4.41 9.60 -6.42
C TYR A 354 3.53 10.78 -6.84
N ARG A 355 3.87 11.98 -6.33
CA ARG A 355 3.23 13.28 -6.66
C ARG A 355 1.70 13.31 -6.51
N ASP A 356 1.12 12.45 -5.68
CA ASP A 356 -0.35 12.29 -5.57
C ASP A 356 -1.06 11.95 -6.91
N GLN A 357 -0.30 11.53 -7.91
CA GLN A 357 -0.85 11.17 -9.22
C GLN A 357 -1.31 9.71 -9.27
N LEU A 358 -0.65 8.82 -8.52
CA LEU A 358 -0.95 7.39 -8.53
C LEU A 358 -2.09 7.05 -7.55
N ARG A 359 -3.25 7.67 -7.75
CA ARG A 359 -4.40 7.53 -6.84
C ARG A 359 -4.89 6.09 -6.73
N GLY A 360 -4.77 5.31 -7.80
CA GLY A 360 -5.10 3.89 -7.79
C GLY A 360 -4.24 3.04 -6.86
N MET A 361 -3.04 3.54 -6.49
CA MET A 361 -2.12 2.85 -5.59
C MET A 361 -2.21 3.34 -4.13
N LEU A 362 -2.96 4.41 -3.86
CA LEU A 362 -3.15 4.94 -2.51
C LEU A 362 -3.70 3.88 -1.54
N ALA A 363 -4.61 3.01 -2.03
CA ALA A 363 -5.16 1.93 -1.21
C ALA A 363 -4.08 0.93 -0.79
N VAL A 364 -3.16 0.58 -1.67
CA VAL A 364 -2.06 -0.36 -1.38
C VAL A 364 -1.12 0.22 -0.32
N PHE A 365 -0.75 1.50 -0.46
CA PHE A 365 0.05 2.21 0.54
C PHE A 365 -0.67 2.32 1.90
N ALA A 366 -1.94 2.73 1.89
CA ALA A 366 -2.75 2.82 3.11
C ALA A 366 -2.89 1.46 3.80
N ASN A 367 -3.12 0.37 3.04
CA ASN A 367 -3.18 -0.97 3.58
C ASN A 367 -1.84 -1.40 4.21
N ALA A 368 -0.71 -1.05 3.60
CA ALA A 368 0.61 -1.32 4.18
C ALA A 368 0.76 -0.64 5.55
N VAL A 369 0.29 0.60 5.69
CA VAL A 369 0.38 1.36 6.94
C VAL A 369 -0.67 0.89 7.96
N LEU A 370 -1.94 0.77 7.56
CA LEU A 370 -3.06 0.53 8.47
C LEU A 370 -3.26 -0.95 8.82
N LEU A 371 -2.91 -1.87 7.90
CA LEU A 371 -3.11 -3.31 8.09
C LEU A 371 -1.80 -4.08 8.29
N GLY A 372 -0.65 -3.55 7.90
CA GLY A 372 0.63 -4.27 7.86
C GLY A 372 1.04 -4.94 9.18
N GLY A 373 0.57 -4.44 10.31
CA GLY A 373 0.82 -5.01 11.64
C GLY A 373 -0.23 -6.03 12.12
N SER A 374 -1.25 -6.33 11.30
CA SER A 374 -2.42 -7.11 11.73
C SER A 374 -2.40 -8.57 11.26
N TYR A 375 -1.48 -8.99 10.36
CA TYR A 375 -1.47 -10.33 9.75
C TYR A 375 -0.07 -10.95 9.67
#